data_e1ee4e35637cc92767484ce86bb46ef3
#
_entry.id   e1ee4e35637cc92767484ce86bb46ef3
#
_cell.length_a   1.000
_cell.length_b   1.000
_cell.length_c   1.000
_cell.angle_alpha   90.00
_cell.angle_beta   90.00
_cell.angle_gamma   90.00
#
_symmetry.space_group_name_H-M   'P 1'
#
loop_
_entity.id
_entity.type
_entity.pdbx_description
1 polymer ?
#
loop_
_entity_poly.entity_id
_entity_poly.type
_entity_poly.pdbx_seq_one_letter_code
_entity_poly.pdbx_strand_id
1 'polypeptide(L)'
;MYTISSKLYHHVATHLVDLVGQRGYYSGTIEFEFEELFCQMTLSAVVYHQSQPDVGYTHCAVTDMIPVWWEFHTYRDEEELLNDFSFNELRSYIQSLV
;
A
#
# COMPACT_ATOMS: atom_id res chain seq x y z
N MET A 1 15.97 -10.97 -10.32
CA MET A 1 14.77 -10.20 -9.94
C MET A 1 14.65 -10.13 -8.41
N TYR A 2 14.39 -8.96 -7.88
CA TYR A 2 14.22 -8.78 -6.44
C TYR A 2 12.85 -9.34 -6.02
N THR A 3 12.84 -10.25 -5.06
CA THR A 3 11.60 -10.85 -4.56
C THR A 3 11.05 -10.03 -3.40
N ILE A 4 9.82 -9.56 -3.54
CA ILE A 4 9.17 -8.76 -2.51
C ILE A 4 8.77 -9.67 -1.35
N SER A 5 9.28 -9.37 -0.16
CA SER A 5 8.99 -10.15 1.03
C SER A 5 7.63 -9.80 1.62
N SER A 6 7.11 -10.70 2.45
CA SER A 6 5.86 -10.42 3.16
C SER A 6 6.00 -9.21 4.09
N LYS A 7 7.19 -9.00 4.65
CA LYS A 7 7.46 -7.83 5.50
C LYS A 7 7.33 -6.53 4.71
N LEU A 8 7.82 -6.52 3.47
CA LEU A 8 7.72 -5.33 2.63
C LEU A 8 6.27 -5.07 2.23
N TYR A 9 5.53 -6.10 1.84
CA TYR A 9 4.10 -5.96 1.54
C TYR A 9 3.35 -5.39 2.75
N HIS A 10 3.62 -5.91 3.94
CA HIS A 10 2.98 -5.44 5.16
C HIS A 10 3.33 -3.96 5.42
N HIS A 11 4.58 -3.60 5.22
CA HIS A 11 5.04 -2.22 5.38
C HIS A 11 4.30 -1.28 4.43
N VAL A 12 4.19 -1.66 3.15
CA VAL A 12 3.48 -0.86 2.14
C VAL A 12 2.00 -0.76 2.49
N ALA A 13 1.37 -1.86 2.86
CA ALA A 13 -0.05 -1.87 3.21
C ALA A 13 -0.34 -0.95 4.39
N THR A 14 0.45 -1.03 5.45
CA THR A 14 0.29 -0.21 6.64
C THR A 14 0.47 1.28 6.29
N HIS A 15 1.48 1.59 5.49
CA HIS A 15 1.77 2.95 5.08
C HIS A 15 0.62 3.54 4.26
N LEU A 16 0.09 2.75 3.30
CA LEU A 16 -1.01 3.21 2.45
C LEU A 16 -2.30 3.43 3.24
N VAL A 17 -2.65 2.50 4.12
CA VAL A 17 -3.87 2.63 4.93
C VAL A 17 -3.81 3.88 5.80
N ASP A 18 -2.64 4.16 6.36
CA ASP A 18 -2.43 5.33 7.19
C ASP A 18 -2.52 6.62 6.35
N LEU A 19 -1.95 6.59 5.16
CA LEU A 19 -1.88 7.74 4.27
C LEU A 19 -3.24 8.11 3.68
N VAL A 20 -4.04 7.13 3.25
CA VAL A 20 -5.33 7.41 2.60
C VAL A 20 -6.39 7.85 3.59
N GLY A 21 -6.29 7.45 4.85
CA GLY A 21 -7.24 7.86 5.88
C GLY A 21 -8.68 7.55 5.52
N GLN A 22 -9.52 8.60 5.44
CA GLN A 22 -10.94 8.47 5.17
C GLN A 22 -11.29 8.73 3.69
N ARG A 23 -10.30 8.87 2.83
CA ARG A 23 -10.54 9.21 1.42
C ARG A 23 -11.12 8.02 0.67
N GLY A 24 -12.01 8.29 -0.30
CA GLY A 24 -12.56 7.26 -1.19
C GLY A 24 -11.74 7.02 -2.44
N TYR A 25 -10.73 7.85 -2.68
CA TYR A 25 -9.84 7.75 -3.84
C TYR A 25 -8.48 8.30 -3.46
N TYR A 26 -7.43 7.65 -3.95
CA TYR A 26 -6.07 8.12 -3.73
C TYR A 26 -5.32 8.18 -5.05
N SER A 27 -4.55 9.25 -5.23
CA SER A 27 -3.63 9.36 -6.37
C SER A 27 -2.38 10.10 -5.91
N GLY A 28 -1.23 9.50 -6.10
CA GLY A 28 0.03 10.11 -5.70
C GLY A 28 1.20 9.16 -5.77
N THR A 29 2.36 9.65 -5.34
CA THR A 29 3.59 8.90 -5.29
C THR A 29 4.11 8.90 -3.85
N ILE A 30 4.48 7.73 -3.35
CA ILE A 30 5.11 7.59 -2.05
C ILE A 30 6.52 7.04 -2.23
N GLU A 31 7.42 7.49 -1.37
CA GLU A 31 8.82 7.07 -1.37
C GLU A 31 9.21 6.69 0.04
N PHE A 32 9.94 5.59 0.19
CA PHE A 32 10.38 5.15 1.50
C PHE A 32 11.57 4.21 1.36
N GLU A 33 12.28 4.02 2.48
CA GLU A 33 13.37 3.06 2.55
C GLU A 33 12.95 1.84 3.36
N PHE A 34 13.37 0.67 2.91
CA PHE A 34 13.10 -0.58 3.61
C PHE A 34 14.31 -1.50 3.46
N GLU A 35 14.99 -1.79 4.57
CA GLU A 35 16.14 -2.69 4.60
C GLU A 35 17.18 -2.36 3.50
N GLU A 36 17.64 -1.11 3.46
CA GLU A 36 18.62 -0.60 2.51
C GLU A 36 18.13 -0.53 1.07
N LEU A 37 16.84 -0.74 0.86
CA LEU A 37 16.20 -0.65 -0.44
C LEU A 37 15.38 0.64 -0.48
N PHE A 38 15.58 1.45 -1.52
CA PHE A 38 14.74 2.63 -1.75
C PHE A 38 13.56 2.20 -2.62
N CYS A 39 12.36 2.51 -2.16
CA CYS A 39 11.13 2.12 -2.85
C CYS A 39 10.32 3.35 -3.25
N GLN A 40 9.78 3.31 -4.46
CA GLN A 40 8.93 4.38 -4.96
C GLN A 40 7.67 3.75 -5.54
N MET A 41 6.51 4.17 -5.05
CA MET A 41 5.23 3.66 -5.53
C MET A 41 4.37 4.81 -6.04
N THR A 42 3.93 4.70 -7.28
CA THR A 42 2.92 5.60 -7.85
C THR A 42 1.62 4.82 -7.92
N LEU A 43 0.55 5.42 -7.42
CA LEU A 43 -0.72 4.71 -7.30
C LEU A 43 -1.89 5.64 -7.51
N SER A 44 -2.86 5.18 -8.31
CA SER A 44 -4.20 5.75 -8.39
C SER A 44 -5.16 4.61 -8.11
N ALA A 45 -5.97 4.74 -7.07
CA ALA A 45 -6.82 3.64 -6.61
C ALA A 45 -8.11 4.13 -5.97
N VAL A 46 -9.16 3.32 -6.12
CA VAL A 46 -10.41 3.51 -5.38
C VAL A 46 -10.23 2.84 -4.01
N VAL A 47 -10.59 3.56 -2.96
CA VAL A 47 -10.42 3.09 -1.58
C VAL A 47 -11.79 2.73 -1.01
N TYR A 48 -11.91 1.52 -0.50
CA TYR A 48 -13.14 1.03 0.12
C TYR A 48 -12.98 1.03 1.63
N HIS A 49 -14.03 1.48 2.30
CA HIS A 49 -14.08 1.55 3.76
C HIS A 49 -15.25 0.75 4.29
N GLN A 50 -15.11 0.26 5.51
CA GLN A 50 -16.21 -0.33 6.25
C GLN A 50 -16.40 0.48 7.51
N SER A 51 -17.64 0.92 7.74
CA SER A 51 -17.99 1.60 8.96
C SER A 51 -18.00 0.61 10.11
N GLN A 52 -17.33 0.94 11.20
CA GLN A 52 -17.28 0.13 12.41
C GLN A 52 -17.85 0.96 13.55
N PRO A 53 -19.17 0.87 13.80
CA PRO A 53 -19.77 1.58 14.94
C PRO A 53 -19.25 0.93 16.24
N ASP A 54 -18.55 1.72 17.02
CA ASP A 54 -17.95 1.21 18.25
C ASP A 54 -17.99 2.32 19.30
N VAL A 55 -18.36 1.95 20.52
CA VAL A 55 -18.34 2.80 21.71
C VAL A 55 -18.84 4.23 21.49
N GLY A 56 -19.95 4.37 20.77
CA GLY A 56 -20.63 5.66 20.65
C GLY A 56 -20.16 6.56 19.52
N TYR A 57 -19.24 6.11 18.66
CA TYR A 57 -18.86 6.85 17.47
C TYR A 57 -18.59 5.89 16.31
N THR A 58 -18.61 6.42 15.10
CA THR A 58 -18.38 5.64 13.91
C THR A 58 -16.91 5.73 13.52
N HIS A 59 -16.29 4.58 13.36
CA HIS A 59 -14.93 4.47 12.86
C HIS A 59 -14.94 3.76 11.51
N CYS A 60 -14.27 4.34 10.51
CA CYS A 60 -14.18 3.75 9.18
C CYS A 60 -12.79 3.19 8.96
N ALA A 61 -12.71 1.91 8.64
CA ALA A 61 -11.46 1.23 8.35
C ALA A 61 -11.35 0.92 6.86
N VAL A 62 -10.16 1.06 6.29
CA VAL A 62 -9.90 0.68 4.90
C VAL A 62 -10.01 -0.84 4.81
N THR A 63 -10.88 -1.32 3.93
CA THR A 63 -11.09 -2.76 3.73
C THR A 63 -10.44 -3.27 2.45
N ASP A 64 -10.29 -2.41 1.45
CA ASP A 64 -9.68 -2.80 0.18
C ASP A 64 -9.28 -1.56 -0.60
N MET A 65 -8.40 -1.75 -1.58
CA MET A 65 -8.02 -0.72 -2.55
C MET A 65 -7.99 -1.37 -3.93
N ILE A 66 -8.73 -0.81 -4.87
CA ILE A 66 -8.77 -1.31 -6.25
C ILE A 66 -7.95 -0.37 -7.13
N PRO A 67 -6.83 -0.82 -7.70
CA PRO A 67 -5.97 0.06 -8.47
C PRO A 67 -6.57 0.39 -9.83
N VAL A 68 -6.49 1.66 -10.20
CA VAL A 68 -6.74 2.11 -11.56
C VAL A 68 -5.42 2.04 -12.34
N TRP A 69 -4.33 2.41 -11.66
CA TRP A 69 -3.00 2.36 -12.24
C TRP A 69 -1.96 2.36 -11.12
N TRP A 70 -0.86 1.63 -11.30
CA TRP A 70 0.19 1.59 -10.31
C TRP A 70 1.54 1.27 -10.92
N GLU A 71 2.60 1.73 -10.23
CA GLU A 71 3.98 1.36 -10.51
C GLU A 71 4.68 1.17 -9.17
N PHE A 72 5.59 0.22 -9.10
CA PHE A 72 6.40 -0.01 -7.91
C PHE A 72 7.84 -0.21 -8.34
N HIS A 73 8.71 0.70 -7.96
CA HIS A 73 10.12 0.70 -8.32
C HIS A 73 10.98 0.49 -7.09
N THR A 74 12.02 -0.30 -7.25
CA THR A 74 12.97 -0.58 -6.18
C THR A 74 14.37 -0.26 -6.67
N TYR A 75 15.17 0.38 -5.78
CA TYR A 75 16.53 0.82 -6.10
C TYR A 75 17.48 0.41 -4.99
N ARG A 76 18.67 -0.01 -5.35
CA ARG A 76 19.75 -0.27 -4.42
C ARG A 76 21.02 0.35 -4.99
N ASP A 77 21.73 1.17 -4.18
CA ASP A 77 22.94 1.85 -4.59
C ASP A 77 22.75 2.63 -5.91
N GLU A 78 21.62 3.33 -6.03
CA GLU A 78 21.25 4.14 -7.18
C GLU A 78 20.96 3.34 -8.46
N GLU A 79 20.90 2.01 -8.36
CA GLU A 79 20.50 1.17 -9.48
C GLU A 79 19.09 0.62 -9.29
N GLU A 80 18.29 0.70 -10.34
CA GLU A 80 16.96 0.11 -10.29
C GLU A 80 17.05 -1.41 -10.36
N LEU A 81 16.32 -2.09 -9.45
CA LEU A 81 16.20 -3.53 -9.44
C LEU A 81 14.82 -3.92 -9.94
N LEU A 82 14.77 -4.83 -10.91
CA LEU A 82 13.48 -5.41 -11.29
C LEU A 82 12.93 -6.19 -10.13
N ASN A 83 11.63 -6.08 -9.89
CA ASN A 83 10.98 -6.74 -8.76
C ASN A 83 9.69 -7.44 -9.18
N ASP A 84 9.21 -8.33 -8.32
CA ASP A 84 7.99 -9.11 -8.56
C ASP A 84 6.78 -8.57 -7.80
N PHE A 85 6.79 -7.28 -7.45
CA PHE A 85 5.67 -6.67 -6.74
C PHE A 85 4.37 -6.88 -7.53
N SER A 86 3.32 -7.29 -6.80
CA SER A 86 1.98 -7.46 -7.35
C SER A 86 0.99 -6.71 -6.48
N PHE A 87 0.22 -5.79 -7.08
CA PHE A 87 -0.79 -5.07 -6.33
C PHE A 87 -1.88 -6.03 -5.82
N ASN A 88 -2.15 -7.10 -6.56
CA ASN A 88 -3.12 -8.09 -6.13
C ASN A 88 -2.68 -8.79 -4.84
N GLU A 89 -1.38 -9.05 -4.70
CA GLU A 89 -0.83 -9.57 -3.45
C GLU A 89 -0.96 -8.54 -2.33
N LEU A 90 -0.65 -7.28 -2.63
CA LEU A 90 -0.76 -6.20 -1.66
C LEU A 90 -2.17 -6.08 -1.09
N ARG A 91 -3.20 -6.28 -1.91
CA ARG A 91 -4.58 -6.21 -1.47
C ARG A 91 -4.88 -7.18 -0.34
N SER A 92 -4.28 -8.38 -0.39
CA SER A 92 -4.45 -9.38 0.67
C SER A 92 -3.95 -8.84 2.02
N TYR A 93 -2.85 -8.10 2.00
CA TYR A 93 -2.30 -7.50 3.23
C TYR A 93 -3.15 -6.36 3.72
N ILE A 94 -3.67 -5.54 2.81
CA ILE A 94 -4.59 -4.46 3.18
C ILE A 94 -5.83 -5.04 3.84
N GLN A 95 -6.43 -6.06 3.26
CA GLN A 95 -7.62 -6.71 3.78
C GLN A 95 -7.38 -7.33 5.15
N SER A 96 -6.16 -7.80 5.42
CA SER A 96 -5.82 -8.43 6.70
C SER A 96 -5.60 -7.43 7.83
N LEU A 97 -5.53 -6.14 7.53
CA LEU A 97 -5.36 -5.10 8.55
C LEU A 97 -6.69 -4.70 9.22
N VAL A 98 -7.79 -5.20 8.72
CA VAL A 98 -9.13 -4.89 9.26
C VAL A 98 -9.47 -5.81 10.42
#